data_093e140c87145660d73f7b519ba26c70
#
_entry.id   093e140c87145660d73f7b519ba26c70
#
_cell.length_a   1.000
_cell.length_b   1.000
_cell.length_c   1.000
_cell.angle_alpha   90.00
_cell.angle_beta   90.00
_cell.angle_gamma   90.00
#
_symmetry.space_group_name_H-M   'P 1'
#
loop_
_entity.id
_entity.type
_entity.pdbx_description
1 polymer ?
#
loop_
_entity_poly.entity_id
_entity_poly.type
_entity_poly.pdbx_seq_one_letter_code
_entity_poly.pdbx_strand_id
1 'polypeptide(L)'
;MFSLYVSLLTLRWMESQGGLPEMERRANARAAALYGEIDRNPLFVGTAATEDRSPMNACFLLHDEAAHKDLFDGLAKEAGLVGLAGHRSVGGYRASMYNALEQSSVDALVEVMREVERRA
;
A
#
# COMPACT_ATOMS: atom_id res chain seq x y z
N MET A 1 -26.81 15.16 5.16
CA MET A 1 -26.53 16.18 4.14
C MET A 1 -25.05 16.35 3.88
N PHE A 2 -24.22 16.44 4.94
CA PHE A 2 -22.77 16.56 4.77
C PHE A 2 -22.17 15.40 3.96
N SER A 3 -22.54 14.16 4.28
CA SER A 3 -22.01 12.99 3.58
C SER A 3 -22.38 12.99 2.10
N LEU A 4 -23.60 13.41 1.74
CA LEU A 4 -24.01 13.52 0.34
C LEU A 4 -23.20 14.59 -0.38
N TYR A 5 -22.95 15.72 0.28
CA TYR A 5 -22.16 16.79 -0.31
C TYR A 5 -20.72 16.35 -0.59
N VAL A 6 -20.09 15.69 0.37
CA VAL A 6 -18.74 15.17 0.21
C VAL A 6 -18.68 14.12 -0.89
N SER A 7 -19.67 13.23 -0.95
CA SER A 7 -19.76 12.23 -2.01
C SER A 7 -19.86 12.87 -3.40
N LEU A 8 -20.67 13.94 -3.52
CA LEU A 8 -20.77 14.67 -4.76
C LEU A 8 -19.44 15.27 -5.19
N LEU A 9 -18.74 15.91 -4.27
CA LEU A 9 -17.43 16.50 -4.55
C LEU A 9 -16.41 15.44 -4.95
N THR A 10 -16.43 14.30 -4.28
CA THR A 10 -15.53 13.18 -4.60
C THR A 10 -15.80 12.65 -6.00
N LEU A 11 -17.06 12.45 -6.36
CA LEU A 11 -17.43 11.96 -7.68
C LEU A 11 -17.04 12.98 -8.77
N ARG A 12 -17.24 14.27 -8.52
CA ARG A 12 -16.80 15.32 -9.44
C ARG A 12 -15.29 15.33 -9.63
N TRP A 13 -14.54 15.13 -8.53
CA TRP A 13 -13.09 15.01 -8.61
C TRP A 13 -12.69 13.82 -9.47
N MET A 14 -13.30 12.65 -9.25
CA MET A 14 -13.00 11.45 -10.03
C MET A 14 -13.28 11.68 -11.52
N GLU A 15 -14.40 12.32 -11.84
CA GLU A 15 -14.75 12.65 -13.22
C GLU A 15 -13.70 13.59 -13.84
N SER A 16 -13.24 14.58 -13.09
CA SER A 16 -12.22 15.52 -13.56
C SER A 16 -10.87 14.85 -13.82
N GLN A 17 -10.60 13.71 -13.16
CA GLN A 17 -9.36 12.95 -13.32
C GLN A 17 -9.42 11.89 -14.43
N GLY A 18 -10.53 11.80 -15.15
CA GLY A 18 -10.68 10.83 -16.24
C GLY A 18 -11.74 9.77 -15.99
N GLY A 19 -12.49 9.88 -14.90
CA GLY A 19 -13.60 8.99 -14.58
C GLY A 19 -13.17 7.63 -14.06
N LEU A 20 -14.10 6.69 -14.02
CA LEU A 20 -13.91 5.36 -13.46
C LEU A 20 -12.78 4.55 -14.13
N PRO A 21 -12.67 4.56 -15.49
CA PRO A 21 -11.56 3.82 -16.12
C PRO A 21 -10.18 4.32 -15.67
N GLU A 22 -10.02 5.62 -15.47
CA GLU A 22 -8.75 6.18 -14.98
C GLU A 22 -8.49 5.82 -13.52
N MET A 23 -9.53 5.79 -12.69
CA MET A 23 -9.40 5.35 -11.30
C MET A 23 -8.95 3.89 -11.23
N GLU A 24 -9.53 3.04 -12.06
CA GLU A 24 -9.14 1.64 -12.15
C GLU A 24 -7.68 1.49 -12.61
N ARG A 25 -7.28 2.23 -13.62
CA ARG A 25 -5.89 2.20 -14.12
C ARG A 25 -4.91 2.58 -13.03
N ARG A 26 -5.22 3.65 -12.28
CA ARG A 26 -4.34 4.11 -11.18
C ARG A 26 -4.28 3.10 -10.04
N ALA A 27 -5.43 2.52 -9.68
CA ALA A 27 -5.49 1.51 -8.63
C ALA A 27 -4.68 0.27 -9.01
N ASN A 28 -4.82 -0.19 -10.24
CA ASN A 28 -4.07 -1.35 -10.73
C ASN A 28 -2.57 -1.07 -10.80
N ALA A 29 -2.18 0.15 -11.17
CA ALA A 29 -0.76 0.53 -11.21
C ALA A 29 -0.15 0.52 -9.81
N ARG A 30 -0.85 1.07 -8.82
CA ARG A 30 -0.39 1.05 -7.42
C ARG A 30 -0.28 -0.38 -6.89
N ALA A 31 -1.31 -1.18 -7.13
CA ALA A 31 -1.35 -2.57 -6.69
C ALA A 31 -0.22 -3.38 -7.35
N ALA A 32 -0.02 -3.22 -8.65
CA ALA A 32 1.04 -3.92 -9.36
C ALA A 32 2.43 -3.59 -8.81
N ALA A 33 2.67 -2.32 -8.51
CA ALA A 33 3.96 -1.88 -7.95
C ALA A 33 4.22 -2.52 -6.58
N LEU A 34 3.24 -2.48 -5.69
CA LEU A 34 3.43 -2.98 -4.32
C LEU A 34 3.45 -4.50 -4.27
N TYR A 35 2.49 -5.17 -4.91
CA TYR A 35 2.46 -6.63 -4.91
C TYR A 35 3.66 -7.22 -5.67
N GLY A 36 4.10 -6.55 -6.72
CA GLY A 36 5.31 -6.95 -7.44
C GLY A 36 6.53 -6.95 -6.51
N GLU A 37 6.67 -5.93 -5.66
CA GLU A 37 7.77 -5.87 -4.71
C GLU A 37 7.60 -6.91 -3.60
N ILE A 38 6.39 -7.11 -3.09
CA ILE A 38 6.14 -8.15 -2.07
C ILE A 38 6.55 -9.53 -2.60
N ASP A 39 6.17 -9.84 -3.84
CA ASP A 39 6.47 -11.15 -4.43
C ASP A 39 7.96 -11.30 -4.78
N ARG A 40 8.62 -10.20 -5.21
CA ARG A 40 10.03 -10.21 -5.55
C ARG A 40 10.95 -10.25 -4.33
N ASN A 41 10.58 -9.50 -3.29
CA ASN A 41 11.44 -9.29 -2.12
C ASN A 41 11.33 -10.49 -1.16
N PRO A 42 12.44 -11.22 -0.91
CA PRO A 42 12.37 -12.42 -0.08
C PRO A 42 12.07 -12.14 1.40
N LEU A 43 12.15 -10.89 1.84
CA LEU A 43 11.88 -10.52 3.23
C LEU A 43 10.39 -10.36 3.52
N PHE A 44 9.56 -10.26 2.49
CA PHE A 44 8.13 -9.99 2.64
C PHE A 44 7.29 -11.10 2.05
N VAL A 45 6.08 -11.26 2.59
CA VAL A 45 5.10 -12.22 2.08
C VAL A 45 3.70 -11.63 2.17
N GLY A 46 2.91 -11.82 1.11
CA GLY A 46 1.51 -11.41 1.10
C GLY A 46 0.65 -12.37 1.90
N THR A 47 -0.39 -11.83 2.54
CA THR A 47 -1.30 -12.65 3.38
C THR A 47 -2.44 -13.25 2.58
N ALA A 48 -2.80 -12.67 1.44
CA ALA A 48 -3.90 -13.15 0.60
C ALA A 48 -3.38 -13.96 -0.58
N ALA A 49 -4.17 -14.95 -1.02
CA ALA A 49 -3.88 -15.66 -2.26
C ALA A 49 -3.85 -14.66 -3.42
N THR A 50 -3.01 -14.94 -4.42
CA THR A 50 -2.78 -14.01 -5.53
C THR A 50 -4.08 -13.57 -6.21
N GLU A 51 -5.00 -14.50 -6.42
CA GLU A 51 -6.29 -14.23 -7.07
C GLU A 51 -7.27 -13.45 -6.18
N ASP A 52 -7.00 -13.38 -4.88
CA ASP A 52 -7.90 -12.74 -3.91
C ASP A 52 -7.35 -11.39 -3.40
N ARG A 53 -6.26 -10.90 -3.96
CA ARG A 53 -5.63 -9.66 -3.52
C ARG A 53 -6.46 -8.44 -3.86
N SER A 54 -6.61 -7.54 -2.88
CA SER A 54 -7.31 -6.28 -3.07
C SER A 54 -6.39 -5.24 -3.73
N PRO A 55 -6.88 -4.47 -4.72
CA PRO A 55 -6.11 -3.33 -5.23
C PRO A 55 -6.16 -2.11 -4.32
N MET A 56 -6.98 -2.14 -3.26
CA MET A 56 -7.17 -1.00 -2.35
C MET A 56 -6.43 -1.17 -1.02
N ASN A 57 -6.29 -2.40 -0.55
CA ASN A 57 -5.61 -2.69 0.72
C ASN A 57 -4.67 -3.87 0.52
N ALA A 58 -3.38 -3.61 0.59
CA ALA A 58 -2.38 -4.66 0.49
C ALA A 58 -1.90 -5.03 1.88
N CYS A 59 -2.09 -6.29 2.27
CA CYS A 59 -1.63 -6.81 3.55
C CYS A 59 -0.40 -7.68 3.32
N PHE A 60 0.62 -7.52 4.16
CA PHE A 60 1.85 -8.30 4.03
C PHE A 60 2.53 -8.48 5.38
N LEU A 61 3.43 -9.44 5.43
CA LEU A 61 4.19 -9.79 6.63
C LEU A 61 5.68 -9.77 6.31
N LEU A 62 6.52 -9.62 7.35
CA LEU A 62 7.95 -9.88 7.26
C LEU A 62 8.19 -11.35 7.59
N HIS A 63 8.98 -12.05 6.78
CA HIS A 63 9.32 -13.45 7.02
C HIS A 63 10.04 -13.65 8.35
N ASP A 64 10.97 -12.76 8.68
CA ASP A 64 11.68 -12.79 9.96
C ASP A 64 11.43 -11.46 10.67
N GLU A 65 10.26 -11.35 11.27
CA GLU A 65 9.83 -10.12 11.93
C GLU A 65 10.79 -9.70 13.03
N ALA A 66 11.29 -10.65 13.83
CA ALA A 66 12.20 -10.34 14.92
C ALA A 66 13.50 -9.70 14.43
N ALA A 67 14.00 -10.11 13.26
CA ALA A 67 15.25 -9.59 12.72
C ALA A 67 15.08 -8.26 11.98
N HIS A 68 13.93 -8.03 11.35
CA HIS A 68 13.80 -6.93 10.38
C HIS A 68 12.75 -5.88 10.73
N LYS A 69 11.91 -6.12 11.74
CA LYS A 69 10.82 -5.21 12.08
C LYS A 69 11.31 -3.80 12.42
N ASP A 70 12.31 -3.70 13.27
CA ASP A 70 12.80 -2.41 13.73
C ASP A 70 13.41 -1.59 12.59
N LEU A 71 14.15 -2.26 11.70
CA LEU A 71 14.73 -1.61 10.53
C LEU A 71 13.63 -1.10 9.58
N PHE A 72 12.65 -1.94 9.29
CA PHE A 72 11.55 -1.55 8.41
C PHE A 72 10.74 -0.40 9.01
N ASP A 73 10.36 -0.50 10.29
CA ASP A 73 9.59 0.54 10.96
C ASP A 73 10.35 1.87 11.01
N GLY A 74 11.65 1.82 11.25
CA GLY A 74 12.49 3.02 11.28
C GLY A 74 12.59 3.70 9.92
N LEU A 75 12.83 2.92 8.87
CA LEU A 75 12.92 3.46 7.51
C LEU A 75 11.58 4.00 7.02
N ALA A 76 10.49 3.32 7.36
CA ALA A 76 9.14 3.79 7.00
C ALA A 76 8.85 5.12 7.69
N LYS A 77 9.21 5.26 8.95
CA LYS A 77 9.02 6.50 9.69
C LYS A 77 9.84 7.65 9.09
N GLU A 78 11.10 7.39 8.74
CA GLU A 78 11.95 8.39 8.08
C GLU A 78 11.37 8.84 6.73
N ALA A 79 10.75 7.92 6.00
CA ALA A 79 10.12 8.23 4.72
C ALA A 79 8.75 8.91 4.86
N GLY A 80 8.26 9.09 6.09
CA GLY A 80 6.96 9.73 6.33
C GLY A 80 5.78 8.81 6.13
N LEU A 81 5.98 7.50 6.09
CA LEU A 81 4.91 6.52 5.94
C LEU A 81 4.26 6.28 7.29
N VAL A 82 2.94 6.44 7.37
CA VAL A 82 2.18 6.29 8.61
C VAL A 82 1.03 5.31 8.40
N GLY A 83 0.57 4.69 9.50
CA GLY A 83 -0.59 3.82 9.47
C GLY A 83 -0.38 2.49 8.76
N LEU A 84 0.85 2.01 8.69
CA LEU A 84 1.16 0.72 8.04
C LEU A 84 0.86 -0.48 8.93
N ALA A 85 0.71 -0.30 10.24
CA ALA A 85 0.44 -1.42 11.13
C ALA A 85 -0.86 -2.12 10.75
N GLY A 86 -0.82 -3.45 10.67
CA GLY A 86 -1.98 -4.25 10.30
C GLY A 86 -2.99 -4.39 11.43
N HIS A 87 -4.06 -5.14 11.16
CA HIS A 87 -5.08 -5.40 12.15
C HIS A 87 -4.52 -6.21 13.31
N ARG A 88 -4.93 -5.89 14.54
CA ARG A 88 -4.41 -6.55 15.75
C ARG A 88 -4.52 -8.08 15.74
N SER A 89 -5.59 -8.60 15.14
CA SER A 89 -5.83 -10.05 15.09
C SER A 89 -4.93 -10.77 14.10
N VAL A 90 -4.43 -10.08 13.07
CA VAL A 90 -3.61 -10.67 12.01
C VAL A 90 -2.14 -10.30 12.17
N GLY A 91 -1.86 -9.12 12.68
CA GLY A 91 -0.51 -8.56 12.76
C GLY A 91 0.01 -8.11 11.41
N GLY A 92 1.32 -7.93 11.29
CA GLY A 92 1.96 -7.52 10.05
C GLY A 92 1.65 -6.08 9.66
N TYR A 93 1.51 -5.86 8.35
CA TYR A 93 1.35 -4.52 7.78
C TYR A 93 0.21 -4.47 6.80
N ARG A 94 -0.35 -3.28 6.63
CA ARG A 94 -1.41 -3.03 5.65
C ARG A 94 -1.19 -1.66 5.02
N ALA A 95 -1.12 -1.64 3.70
CA ALA A 95 -1.06 -0.39 2.93
C ALA A 95 -2.46 -0.11 2.38
N SER A 96 -3.06 1.01 2.81
CA SER A 96 -4.35 1.47 2.31
C SER A 96 -4.10 2.37 1.10
N MET A 97 -4.57 1.94 -0.07
CA MET A 97 -4.29 2.59 -1.35
C MET A 97 -5.59 3.03 -2.02
N TYR A 98 -6.31 3.95 -1.36
CA TYR A 98 -7.57 4.43 -1.90
C TYR A 98 -7.37 5.35 -3.11
N ASN A 99 -8.45 5.70 -3.78
CA ASN A 99 -8.41 6.34 -5.10
C ASN A 99 -7.60 7.64 -5.17
N ALA A 100 -7.55 8.41 -4.10
CA ALA A 100 -6.82 9.68 -4.09
C ALA A 100 -5.33 9.55 -3.76
N LEU A 101 -4.86 8.34 -3.39
CA LEU A 101 -3.44 8.14 -3.08
C LEU A 101 -2.60 8.24 -4.34
N GLU A 102 -1.52 9.01 -4.28
CA GLU A 102 -0.62 9.16 -5.40
C GLU A 102 0.29 7.94 -5.58
N GLN A 103 0.65 7.66 -6.83
CA GLN A 103 1.58 6.58 -7.15
C GLN A 103 2.93 6.78 -6.44
N SER A 104 3.38 8.03 -6.30
CA SER A 104 4.64 8.33 -5.61
C SER A 104 4.67 7.86 -4.16
N SER A 105 3.53 7.83 -3.49
CA SER A 105 3.44 7.32 -2.12
C SER A 105 3.68 5.82 -2.05
N VAL A 106 3.14 5.08 -3.02
CA VAL A 106 3.38 3.64 -3.13
C VAL A 106 4.83 3.37 -3.52
N ASP A 107 5.38 4.16 -4.42
CA ASP A 107 6.78 4.03 -4.84
C ASP A 107 7.73 4.27 -3.66
N ALA A 108 7.38 5.19 -2.76
CA ALA A 108 8.16 5.43 -1.54
C ALA A 108 8.17 4.19 -0.64
N LEU A 109 7.03 3.52 -0.47
CA LEU A 109 6.96 2.30 0.31
C LEU A 109 7.80 1.18 -0.35
N VAL A 110 7.69 1.02 -1.66
CA VAL A 110 8.48 0.04 -2.40
C VAL A 110 9.97 0.29 -2.21
N GLU A 111 10.39 1.55 -2.24
CA GLU A 111 11.80 1.89 -2.04
C GLU A 111 12.26 1.57 -0.62
N VAL A 112 11.42 1.81 0.39
CA VAL A 112 11.72 1.41 1.76
C VAL A 112 11.90 -0.11 1.86
N MET A 113 11.02 -0.89 1.23
CA MET A 113 11.13 -2.35 1.22
C MET A 113 12.42 -2.82 0.58
N ARG A 114 12.84 -2.19 -0.51
CA ARG A 114 14.11 -2.49 -1.18
C ARG A 114 15.31 -2.13 -0.29
N GLU A 115 15.22 -1.01 0.42
CA GLU A 115 16.29 -0.60 1.32
C GLU A 115 16.48 -1.56 2.49
N VAL A 116 15.38 -2.09 3.03
CA VAL A 116 15.45 -3.13 4.07
C VAL A 116 16.17 -4.36 3.53
N GLU A 117 15.86 -4.78 2.31
CA GLU A 117 16.54 -5.90 1.67
C GLU A 117 18.03 -5.65 1.53
N ARG A 118 18.42 -4.45 1.11
CA ARG A 118 19.84 -4.09 0.94
C ARG A 118 20.61 -4.11 2.25
N ARG A 119 19.98 -3.73 3.35
CA ARG A 119 20.63 -3.65 4.67
C ARG A 119 20.53 -4.95 5.48
N ALA A 120 19.70 -5.87 5.05
CA ALA A 120 19.47 -7.12 5.78
C ALA A 120 20.62 -8.12 5.64
#